data_89b8141975e99027906deb41a50b37df
#
_entry.id   89b8141975e99027906deb41a50b37df
#
_cell.length_a   1.000
_cell.length_b   1.000
_cell.length_c   1.000
_cell.angle_alpha   90.00
_cell.angle_beta   90.00
_cell.angle_gamma   90.00
#
_symmetry.space_group_name_H-M   'P 1'
#
loop_
_entity.id
_entity.type
_entity.pdbx_description
1 polymer ?
#
loop_
_entity_poly.entity_id
_entity_poly.type
_entity_poly.pdbx_seq_one_letter_code
_entity_poly.pdbx_strand_id
1 'polypeptide(L)'
;PAAPAPDSRFDAPVPTHRAANLTAPVQNYAAGPTLRPTFWNIAYRAPIVFPAQVTSDGRVLRRREALGHAIGAQTSGRDLVGRHAYSVLGRVFTNGGRVETGVGYSYAGLANPVFSVTATQTYDDAGQLAAGTAGDPVFVLERERELEGAVTFRAPGWRRNLVLRVSGGLIWQRRELLDHRLEPTRQYSLTHPTSQLEEVAVSARFSTARSHAFQMGMTRGVDLFAQGRLRTQMSLPNSLQRVAGVDGSFSEVIGRVRAAIPLWSTGRVTHVLALRSSGGIASGPETGPDHFDVGGASGRPETLTGAELFGGRFLLFPVRGYRSSTRFGRYAWALSAEYRFPLALINRGVGAWPLHVDQVIGSFFVDAGNAWGPDVSPSGFPNARRIRPMLTSVGAEVTTEVLGLYNVELRLRTGVAVPLGEGRGARVYLRIGLPF
;
A
#
# COMPACT_ATOMS: atom_id res chain seq x y z
N PRO A 1 -32.41 16.19 -50.75
CA PRO A 1 -32.14 16.85 -49.50
C PRO A 1 -30.96 17.79 -49.73
N ALA A 2 -31.18 19.11 -49.51
CA ALA A 2 -30.15 20.12 -49.64
C ALA A 2 -29.08 19.86 -48.57
N ALA A 3 -27.79 19.96 -48.91
CA ALA A 3 -26.71 19.91 -47.97
C ALA A 3 -26.91 20.96 -46.87
N PRO A 4 -26.69 20.65 -45.58
CA PRO A 4 -26.81 21.64 -44.54
C PRO A 4 -25.87 22.83 -44.85
N ALA A 5 -26.37 24.04 -44.65
CA ALA A 5 -25.56 25.25 -44.85
C ALA A 5 -24.29 25.15 -43.97
N PRO A 6 -23.13 25.53 -44.50
CA PRO A 6 -21.89 25.52 -43.71
C PRO A 6 -22.07 26.39 -42.47
N ASP A 7 -21.65 25.87 -41.33
CA ASP A 7 -21.74 26.57 -40.03
C ASP A 7 -20.74 27.74 -40.03
N SER A 8 -21.24 28.94 -40.31
CA SER A 8 -20.41 30.18 -40.41
C SER A 8 -19.65 30.53 -39.12
N ARG A 9 -19.92 29.84 -38.03
CA ARG A 9 -19.15 29.99 -36.77
C ARG A 9 -17.71 29.49 -36.88
N PHE A 10 -17.44 28.59 -37.84
CA PHE A 10 -16.10 28.09 -38.09
C PHE A 10 -15.35 28.86 -39.17
N ASP A 11 -16.06 29.75 -39.91
CA ASP A 11 -15.45 30.58 -40.93
C ASP A 11 -15.02 31.99 -40.43
N ALA A 12 -15.21 32.26 -39.15
CA ALA A 12 -14.63 33.45 -38.55
C ALA A 12 -13.09 33.37 -38.71
N PRO A 13 -12.47 34.34 -39.41
CA PRO A 13 -11.00 34.34 -39.51
C PRO A 13 -10.47 34.29 -38.11
N VAL A 14 -9.69 33.25 -37.83
CA VAL A 14 -8.92 33.14 -36.57
C VAL A 14 -8.24 34.51 -36.44
N PRO A 15 -8.56 35.32 -35.41
CA PRO A 15 -7.91 36.60 -35.26
C PRO A 15 -6.42 36.28 -35.28
N THR A 16 -5.75 36.75 -36.34
CA THR A 16 -4.30 36.74 -36.38
C THR A 16 -3.89 37.65 -35.23
N HIS A 17 -3.79 37.07 -34.04
CA HIS A 17 -3.05 37.71 -32.98
C HIS A 17 -1.69 37.95 -33.59
N ARG A 18 -1.45 39.18 -34.09
CA ARG A 18 -0.08 39.65 -34.24
C ARG A 18 0.64 39.13 -33.02
N ALA A 19 1.58 38.26 -33.25
CA ALA A 19 2.47 37.80 -32.18
C ALA A 19 2.89 39.10 -31.50
N ALA A 20 2.27 39.41 -30.36
CA ALA A 20 2.67 40.56 -29.58
C ALA A 20 4.18 40.32 -29.44
N ASN A 21 4.96 41.28 -29.92
CA ASN A 21 6.40 41.21 -29.77
C ASN A 21 6.64 40.97 -28.28
N LEU A 22 6.81 39.73 -27.91
CA LEU A 22 7.15 39.31 -26.53
C LEU A 22 8.60 39.73 -26.31
N THR A 23 8.79 41.05 -26.28
CA THR A 23 10.05 41.71 -25.89
C THR A 23 10.18 41.72 -24.37
N ALA A 24 9.36 40.92 -23.65
CA ALA A 24 9.60 40.71 -22.25
C ALA A 24 11.00 40.15 -22.08
N PRO A 25 11.85 40.79 -21.29
CA PRO A 25 13.21 40.28 -21.06
C PRO A 25 13.11 38.85 -20.56
N VAL A 26 13.83 37.94 -21.24
CA VAL A 26 13.93 36.55 -20.80
C VAL A 26 14.62 36.58 -19.44
N GLN A 27 13.86 36.31 -18.39
CA GLN A 27 14.38 36.19 -17.04
C GLN A 27 14.65 34.73 -16.73
N ASN A 28 15.68 34.48 -15.94
CA ASN A 28 15.93 33.15 -15.41
C ASN A 28 14.72 32.69 -14.57
N TYR A 29 14.24 31.49 -14.85
CA TYR A 29 13.12 30.91 -14.12
C TYR A 29 13.46 30.71 -12.63
N ALA A 30 12.70 31.30 -11.73
CA ALA A 30 12.78 31.09 -10.29
C ALA A 30 11.63 30.17 -9.84
N ALA A 31 11.93 28.97 -9.37
CA ALA A 31 10.94 27.98 -8.95
C ALA A 31 10.23 28.39 -7.64
N GLY A 32 10.96 28.99 -6.68
CA GLY A 32 10.48 29.27 -5.33
C GLY A 32 9.14 30.00 -5.25
N PRO A 33 8.96 31.15 -5.95
CA PRO A 33 7.69 31.90 -5.90
C PRO A 33 6.47 31.11 -6.42
N THR A 34 6.69 30.11 -7.29
CA THR A 34 5.62 29.31 -7.90
C THR A 34 5.36 28.01 -7.16
N LEU A 35 6.26 27.61 -6.25
CA LEU A 35 6.18 26.37 -5.47
C LEU A 35 5.23 26.54 -4.28
N ARG A 36 3.94 26.71 -4.58
CA ARG A 36 2.89 26.92 -3.57
C ARG A 36 2.09 25.65 -3.36
N PRO A 37 1.48 25.44 -2.16
CA PRO A 37 0.51 24.39 -1.95
C PRO A 37 -0.61 24.47 -3.00
N THR A 38 -0.89 23.36 -3.68
CA THR A 38 -1.95 23.29 -4.70
C THR A 38 -3.28 22.86 -4.12
N PHE A 39 -3.24 22.14 -3.00
CA PHE A 39 -4.43 21.68 -2.29
C PHE A 39 -4.10 21.35 -0.83
N TRP A 40 -5.16 21.25 -0.02
CA TRP A 40 -5.10 20.71 1.34
C TRP A 40 -6.18 19.64 1.48
N ASN A 41 -5.79 18.46 1.94
CA ASN A 41 -6.71 17.35 2.20
C ASN A 41 -6.57 16.91 3.66
N ILE A 42 -7.67 16.40 4.20
CA ILE A 42 -7.66 15.73 5.50
C ILE A 42 -6.90 14.41 5.33
N ALA A 43 -5.95 14.17 6.21
CA ALA A 43 -5.22 12.92 6.29
C ALA A 43 -5.73 12.11 7.48
N TYR A 44 -6.24 10.92 7.19
CA TYR A 44 -6.78 10.01 8.20
C TYR A 44 -6.05 8.67 8.17
N ARG A 45 -5.86 8.08 9.34
CA ARG A 45 -5.42 6.70 9.51
C ARG A 45 -6.29 5.99 10.52
N ALA A 46 -6.65 4.75 10.23
CA ALA A 46 -7.36 3.87 11.16
C ALA A 46 -6.49 3.55 12.38
N PRO A 47 -7.11 3.19 13.51
CA PRO A 47 -6.39 2.83 14.72
C PRO A 47 -5.38 1.71 14.49
N ILE A 48 -4.25 1.77 15.18
CA ILE A 48 -3.32 0.65 15.26
C ILE A 48 -3.84 -0.31 16.33
N VAL A 49 -4.04 -1.56 15.95
CA VAL A 49 -4.72 -2.54 16.79
C VAL A 49 -3.87 -3.79 16.90
N PHE A 50 -3.53 -4.18 18.11
CA PHE A 50 -2.96 -5.49 18.38
C PHE A 50 -4.01 -6.57 18.14
N PRO A 51 -3.75 -7.54 17.24
CA PRO A 51 -4.70 -8.59 16.94
C PRO A 51 -4.91 -9.50 18.17
N ALA A 52 -6.08 -10.13 18.27
CA ALA A 52 -6.31 -11.16 19.26
C ALA A 52 -5.37 -12.35 19.00
N GLN A 53 -4.69 -12.83 20.02
CA GLN A 53 -3.78 -13.96 19.96
C GLN A 53 -4.20 -15.03 20.99
N VAL A 54 -3.88 -16.28 20.69
CA VAL A 54 -3.99 -17.37 21.65
C VAL A 54 -2.57 -17.70 22.11
N THR A 55 -2.31 -17.54 23.39
CA THR A 55 -1.01 -17.87 24.00
C THR A 55 -0.80 -19.37 24.03
N SER A 56 0.46 -19.81 24.21
CA SER A 56 0.83 -21.24 24.28
C SER A 56 0.12 -22.01 25.40
N ASP A 57 -0.32 -21.32 26.45
CA ASP A 57 -1.10 -21.86 27.57
C ASP A 57 -2.62 -21.81 27.33
N GLY A 58 -3.07 -21.47 26.11
CA GLY A 58 -4.47 -21.47 25.72
C GLY A 58 -5.25 -20.22 26.12
N ARG A 59 -4.64 -19.21 26.70
CA ARG A 59 -5.30 -17.94 27.01
C ARG A 59 -5.58 -17.15 25.75
N VAL A 60 -6.79 -16.58 25.66
CA VAL A 60 -7.18 -15.71 24.55
C VAL A 60 -6.87 -14.27 24.92
N LEU A 61 -5.84 -13.70 24.32
CA LEU A 61 -5.58 -12.27 24.40
C LEU A 61 -6.55 -11.55 23.46
N ARG A 62 -7.35 -10.64 24.04
CA ARG A 62 -8.33 -9.89 23.26
C ARG A 62 -7.65 -8.87 22.36
N ARG A 63 -8.28 -8.58 21.24
CA ARG A 63 -7.91 -7.45 20.38
C ARG A 63 -7.89 -6.15 21.19
N ARG A 64 -6.82 -5.37 21.09
CA ARG A 64 -6.69 -4.07 21.75
C ARG A 64 -6.22 -3.00 20.77
N GLU A 65 -6.73 -1.79 20.94
CA GLU A 65 -6.32 -0.62 20.20
C GLU A 65 -5.06 -0.03 20.85
N ALA A 66 -3.93 -0.09 20.13
CA ALA A 66 -2.66 0.44 20.60
C ALA A 66 -2.63 1.97 20.49
N LEU A 67 -3.01 2.47 19.33
CA LEU A 67 -3.15 3.89 19.04
C LEU A 67 -4.52 4.11 18.40
N GLY A 68 -5.21 5.16 18.82
CA GLY A 68 -6.50 5.56 18.28
C GLY A 68 -6.43 6.00 16.82
N HIS A 69 -7.47 6.66 16.37
CA HIS A 69 -7.47 7.25 15.05
C HIS A 69 -6.39 8.32 14.91
N ALA A 70 -5.71 8.38 13.78
CA ALA A 70 -4.84 9.51 13.48
C ALA A 70 -5.53 10.44 12.49
N ILE A 71 -5.56 11.72 12.83
CA ILE A 71 -6.18 12.79 12.03
C ILE A 71 -5.16 13.89 11.80
N GLY A 72 -5.17 14.44 10.62
CA GLY A 72 -4.25 15.52 10.27
C GLY A 72 -4.52 16.10 8.90
N ALA A 73 -3.49 16.61 8.27
CA ALA A 73 -3.57 17.22 6.96
C ALA A 73 -2.42 16.79 6.08
N GLN A 74 -2.66 16.82 4.80
CA GLN A 74 -1.64 16.67 3.75
C GLN A 74 -1.77 17.77 2.72
N THR A 75 -0.63 18.14 2.16
CA THR A 75 -0.54 19.08 1.06
C THR A 75 0.55 18.69 0.10
N SER A 76 0.46 19.16 -1.12
CA SER A 76 1.56 19.11 -2.06
C SER A 76 1.62 20.38 -2.92
N GLY A 77 2.74 20.62 -3.51
CA GLY A 77 2.94 21.69 -4.44
C GLY A 77 3.91 21.30 -5.55
N ARG A 78 3.74 21.96 -6.68
CA ARG A 78 4.63 21.81 -7.82
C ARG A 78 4.88 23.18 -8.43
N ASP A 79 6.09 23.44 -8.85
CA ASP A 79 6.39 24.67 -9.57
C ASP A 79 5.70 24.72 -10.95
N LEU A 80 5.59 25.91 -11.52
CA LEU A 80 4.82 26.12 -12.75
C LEU A 80 5.34 25.28 -13.94
N VAL A 81 6.66 25.01 -13.99
CA VAL A 81 7.28 24.23 -15.06
C VAL A 81 7.32 22.72 -14.74
N GLY A 82 7.00 22.35 -13.51
CA GLY A 82 6.98 20.95 -13.08
C GLY A 82 8.36 20.34 -12.84
N ARG A 83 9.40 21.16 -12.62
CA ARG A 83 10.75 20.68 -12.29
C ARG A 83 10.90 20.30 -10.82
N HIS A 84 10.17 20.98 -9.96
CA HIS A 84 10.20 20.79 -8.51
C HIS A 84 8.81 20.42 -8.02
N ALA A 85 8.71 19.39 -7.18
CA ALA A 85 7.49 19.06 -6.50
C ALA A 85 7.80 18.64 -5.06
N TYR A 86 6.88 18.93 -4.14
CA TYR A 86 6.97 18.47 -2.76
C TYR A 86 5.63 17.94 -2.28
N SER A 87 5.67 17.15 -1.24
CA SER A 87 4.52 16.67 -0.48
C SER A 87 4.83 16.72 1.01
N VAL A 88 3.83 17.06 1.81
CA VAL A 88 3.92 17.09 3.26
C VAL A 88 2.67 16.44 3.85
N LEU A 89 2.87 15.57 4.83
CA LEU A 89 1.83 14.89 5.59
C LEU A 89 2.12 15.08 7.09
N GLY A 90 1.11 15.39 7.86
CA GLY A 90 1.16 15.38 9.31
C GLY A 90 -0.14 14.84 9.90
N ARG A 91 -0.07 13.90 10.84
CA ARG A 91 -1.21 13.30 11.55
C ARG A 91 -0.88 13.14 13.02
N VAL A 92 -1.88 13.33 13.87
CA VAL A 92 -1.78 13.13 15.31
C VAL A 92 -2.75 12.05 15.73
N PHE A 93 -2.28 11.08 16.51
CA PHE A 93 -3.14 10.04 17.09
C PHE A 93 -3.99 10.63 18.21
N THR A 94 -5.27 10.25 18.27
CA THR A 94 -6.24 10.73 19.25
C THR A 94 -5.91 10.29 20.67
N ASN A 95 -5.13 9.22 20.83
CA ASN A 95 -4.59 8.80 22.11
C ASN A 95 -3.05 8.84 22.10
N GLY A 96 -2.45 9.27 23.20
CA GLY A 96 -1.00 9.28 23.40
C GLY A 96 -0.21 10.38 22.70
N GLY A 97 -0.86 11.31 21.98
CA GLY A 97 -0.20 12.49 21.37
C GLY A 97 0.92 12.17 20.37
N ARG A 98 0.96 10.94 19.84
CA ARG A 98 1.98 10.53 18.87
C ARG A 98 1.70 11.13 17.50
N VAL A 99 2.77 11.51 16.79
CA VAL A 99 2.68 12.21 15.51
C VAL A 99 3.32 11.39 14.42
N GLU A 100 2.60 11.18 13.34
CA GLU A 100 3.14 10.68 12.07
C GLU A 100 3.39 11.84 11.13
N THR A 101 4.50 11.78 10.43
CA THR A 101 4.91 12.82 9.48
C THR A 101 5.49 12.19 8.23
N GLY A 102 5.34 12.90 7.12
CA GLY A 102 5.99 12.56 5.87
C GLY A 102 6.32 13.83 5.09
N VAL A 103 7.53 13.91 4.58
CA VAL A 103 7.98 14.99 3.71
C VAL A 103 8.64 14.34 2.50
N GLY A 104 8.21 14.74 1.32
CA GLY A 104 8.81 14.30 0.06
C GLY A 104 9.16 15.51 -0.80
N TYR A 105 10.27 15.40 -1.50
CA TYR A 105 10.70 16.35 -2.52
C TYR A 105 11.17 15.61 -3.76
N SER A 106 10.85 16.13 -4.93
CA SER A 106 11.33 15.58 -6.19
C SER A 106 11.79 16.67 -7.15
N TYR A 107 12.84 16.33 -7.89
CA TYR A 107 13.43 17.17 -8.93
C TYR A 107 13.38 16.47 -10.28
N ALA A 108 12.67 17.05 -11.23
CA ALA A 108 12.51 16.57 -12.59
C ALA A 108 13.13 17.52 -13.64
N GLY A 109 14.06 18.37 -13.24
CA GLY A 109 14.68 19.36 -14.13
C GLY A 109 15.47 18.76 -15.29
N LEU A 110 15.89 17.49 -15.17
CA LEU A 110 16.53 16.75 -16.25
C LEU A 110 15.52 15.99 -17.14
N ALA A 111 14.20 16.16 -16.89
CA ALA A 111 13.12 15.38 -17.48
C ALA A 111 13.20 13.88 -17.13
N ASN A 112 14.35 13.27 -17.35
CA ASN A 112 14.64 11.87 -17.03
C ASN A 112 16.15 11.71 -16.80
N PRO A 113 16.62 11.23 -15.63
CA PRO A 113 15.84 10.72 -14.49
C PRO A 113 15.21 11.80 -13.61
N VAL A 114 14.28 11.38 -12.77
CA VAL A 114 13.73 12.16 -11.68
C VAL A 114 14.42 11.76 -10.37
N PHE A 115 14.91 12.74 -9.63
CA PHE A 115 15.48 12.53 -8.29
C PHE A 115 14.42 12.79 -7.24
N SER A 116 14.43 12.04 -6.15
CA SER A 116 13.53 12.26 -5.02
C SER A 116 14.21 11.98 -3.69
N VAL A 117 13.80 12.71 -2.66
CA VAL A 117 14.16 12.48 -1.26
C VAL A 117 12.87 12.44 -0.46
N THR A 118 12.74 11.46 0.43
CA THR A 118 11.59 11.32 1.33
C THR A 118 12.07 11.12 2.76
N ALA A 119 11.39 11.72 3.71
CA ALA A 119 11.60 11.50 5.13
C ALA A 119 10.24 11.20 5.77
N THR A 120 10.16 10.11 6.52
CA THR A 120 8.90 9.67 7.16
C THR A 120 9.11 9.31 8.62
N GLN A 121 8.06 9.46 9.42
CA GLN A 121 7.94 8.87 10.75
C GLN A 121 6.57 8.21 10.84
N THR A 122 6.55 6.91 11.12
CA THR A 122 5.34 6.09 11.21
C THR A 122 5.36 5.25 12.48
N TYR A 123 4.19 4.74 12.85
CA TYR A 123 4.02 3.78 13.95
C TYR A 123 3.34 2.53 13.44
N ASP A 124 3.71 1.36 13.97
CA ASP A 124 3.04 0.09 13.67
C ASP A 124 3.04 -0.85 14.88
N ASP A 125 2.18 -1.87 14.85
CA ASP A 125 2.22 -2.96 15.82
C ASP A 125 3.33 -3.95 15.44
N ALA A 126 4.29 -4.15 16.35
CA ALA A 126 5.34 -5.17 16.18
C ALA A 126 5.00 -6.48 16.89
N GLY A 127 3.76 -6.62 17.38
CA GLY A 127 3.26 -7.87 17.99
C GLY A 127 3.05 -7.79 19.49
N GLN A 128 2.78 -8.96 20.06
CA GLN A 128 2.55 -9.15 21.51
C GLN A 128 3.54 -10.18 22.05
N LEU A 129 4.08 -9.93 23.21
CA LEU A 129 4.95 -10.86 23.92
C LEU A 129 4.22 -11.42 25.15
N ALA A 130 4.24 -12.72 25.34
CA ALA A 130 3.82 -13.31 26.61
C ALA A 130 4.94 -13.15 27.64
N ALA A 131 4.69 -12.40 28.69
CA ALA A 131 5.68 -12.19 29.74
C ALA A 131 5.55 -13.27 30.82
N GLY A 132 6.39 -14.31 30.75
CA GLY A 132 6.52 -15.35 31.77
C GLY A 132 5.29 -16.26 31.96
N THR A 133 5.35 -17.19 32.90
CA THR A 133 4.32 -18.20 33.19
C THR A 133 3.05 -17.66 33.85
N ALA A 134 3.02 -16.40 34.28
CA ALA A 134 1.87 -15.76 34.94
C ALA A 134 1.72 -14.27 34.59
N GLY A 135 2.49 -13.77 33.61
CA GLY A 135 2.55 -12.35 33.29
C GLY A 135 1.43 -11.86 32.37
N ASP A 136 1.08 -10.61 32.59
CA ASP A 136 0.23 -9.88 31.66
C ASP A 136 0.90 -9.74 30.28
N PRO A 137 0.12 -9.69 29.19
CA PRO A 137 0.69 -9.55 27.86
C PRO A 137 1.40 -8.19 27.72
N VAL A 138 2.56 -8.20 27.10
CA VAL A 138 3.30 -6.99 26.73
C VAL A 138 3.13 -6.75 25.26
N PHE A 139 2.73 -5.53 24.92
CA PHE A 139 2.49 -5.09 23.55
C PHE A 139 3.72 -4.33 23.04
N VAL A 140 4.11 -4.60 21.81
CA VAL A 140 5.26 -3.96 21.19
C VAL A 140 4.78 -2.98 20.13
N LEU A 141 4.95 -1.69 20.40
CA LEU A 141 4.70 -0.62 19.42
C LEU A 141 6.03 -0.23 18.78
N GLU A 142 6.09 -0.25 17.46
CA GLU A 142 7.27 0.16 16.71
C GLU A 142 7.08 1.55 16.14
N ARG A 143 8.06 2.42 16.35
CA ARG A 143 8.21 3.70 15.66
C ARG A 143 9.32 3.55 14.64
N GLU A 144 9.00 3.78 13.37
CA GLU A 144 9.95 3.79 12.28
C GLU A 144 10.15 5.22 11.76
N ARG A 145 11.40 5.60 11.57
CA ARG A 145 11.82 6.79 10.85
C ARG A 145 12.63 6.36 9.67
N GLU A 146 12.32 6.90 8.51
CA GLU A 146 13.00 6.57 7.27
C GLU A 146 13.43 7.84 6.55
N LEU A 147 14.64 7.82 6.02
CA LEU A 147 15.16 8.81 5.07
C LEU A 147 15.60 8.07 3.82
N GLU A 148 14.92 8.29 2.70
CA GLU A 148 15.20 7.64 1.43
C GLU A 148 15.56 8.67 0.35
N GLY A 149 16.61 8.38 -0.42
CA GLY A 149 16.92 9.03 -1.67
C GLY A 149 16.68 8.08 -2.84
N ALA A 150 16.11 8.58 -3.95
CA ALA A 150 15.86 7.71 -5.09
C ALA A 150 16.06 8.42 -6.44
N VAL A 151 16.40 7.60 -7.44
CA VAL A 151 16.51 7.97 -8.85
C VAL A 151 15.50 7.13 -9.62
N THR A 152 14.64 7.80 -10.39
CA THR A 152 13.57 7.15 -11.14
C THR A 152 13.72 7.46 -12.62
N PHE A 153 13.90 6.41 -13.42
CA PHE A 153 13.86 6.46 -14.88
C PHE A 153 12.47 6.10 -15.38
N ARG A 154 11.95 6.86 -16.32
CA ARG A 154 10.64 6.65 -16.91
C ARG A 154 10.76 6.59 -18.42
N ALA A 155 10.15 5.57 -19.02
CA ALA A 155 10.00 5.44 -20.45
C ALA A 155 8.50 5.33 -20.79
N PRO A 156 7.78 6.47 -20.76
CA PRO A 156 6.38 6.50 -21.11
C PRO A 156 6.20 6.31 -22.62
N GLY A 157 5.24 5.50 -23.01
CA GLY A 157 4.83 5.33 -24.37
C GLY A 157 3.32 5.26 -24.50
N TRP A 158 2.79 5.42 -25.71
CA TRP A 158 1.35 5.40 -25.98
C TRP A 158 0.64 4.14 -25.45
N ARG A 159 1.28 3.00 -25.52
CA ARG A 159 0.69 1.70 -25.17
C ARG A 159 1.42 0.98 -24.03
N ARG A 160 2.53 1.51 -23.58
CA ARG A 160 3.38 0.89 -22.57
C ARG A 160 4.03 1.97 -21.71
N ASN A 161 4.23 1.66 -20.46
CA ASN A 161 4.96 2.49 -19.54
C ASN A 161 5.98 1.62 -18.80
N LEU A 162 7.23 2.03 -18.79
CA LEU A 162 8.30 1.40 -18.01
C LEU A 162 8.82 2.41 -17.00
N VAL A 163 8.90 2.00 -15.75
CA VAL A 163 9.48 2.77 -14.66
C VAL A 163 10.53 1.90 -13.97
N LEU A 164 11.73 2.41 -13.87
CA LEU A 164 12.82 1.82 -13.09
C LEU A 164 13.17 2.80 -11.97
N ARG A 165 13.20 2.34 -10.72
CA ARG A 165 13.58 3.14 -9.55
C ARG A 165 14.70 2.44 -8.80
N VAL A 166 15.73 3.19 -8.49
CA VAL A 166 16.81 2.79 -7.59
C VAL A 166 16.74 3.72 -6.40
N SER A 167 16.73 3.17 -5.20
CA SER A 167 16.70 3.96 -3.97
C SER A 167 17.69 3.43 -2.94
N GLY A 168 18.10 4.33 -2.04
CA GLY A 168 18.90 3.99 -0.88
C GLY A 168 18.47 4.87 0.29
N GLY A 169 18.49 4.31 1.49
CA GLY A 169 17.98 5.01 2.65
C GLY A 169 18.48 4.47 3.97
N LEU A 170 18.14 5.21 5.02
CA LEU A 170 18.40 4.89 6.41
C LEU A 170 17.07 4.74 7.14
N ILE A 171 16.96 3.68 7.92
CA ILE A 171 15.77 3.36 8.72
C ILE A 171 16.18 3.28 10.18
N TRP A 172 15.50 4.04 11.03
CA TRP A 172 15.65 3.98 12.50
C TRP A 172 14.37 3.43 13.09
N GLN A 173 14.45 2.24 13.66
CA GLN A 173 13.35 1.58 14.35
C GLN A 173 13.52 1.69 15.86
N ARG A 174 12.48 2.10 16.54
CA ARG A 174 12.42 2.10 18.00
C ARG A 174 11.17 1.36 18.45
N ARG A 175 11.38 0.32 19.26
CA ARG A 175 10.30 -0.46 19.85
C ARG A 175 10.01 0.00 21.26
N GLU A 176 8.75 0.26 21.54
CA GLU A 176 8.23 0.59 22.87
C GLU A 176 7.44 -0.61 23.39
N LEU A 177 7.72 -1.05 24.63
CA LEU A 177 6.88 -2.02 25.32
C LEU A 177 5.77 -1.28 26.06
N LEU A 178 4.56 -1.75 25.85
CA LEU A 178 3.38 -1.25 26.52
C LEU A 178 2.81 -2.35 27.41
N ASP A 179 2.39 -2.00 28.61
CA ASP A 179 1.74 -2.91 29.55
C ASP A 179 0.28 -3.20 29.14
N HIS A 180 -0.45 -3.93 29.99
CA HIS A 180 -1.86 -4.23 29.77
C HIS A 180 -2.77 -2.97 29.75
N ARG A 181 -2.30 -1.82 30.25
CA ARG A 181 -2.98 -0.52 30.17
C ARG A 181 -2.56 0.31 28.96
N LEU A 182 -1.64 -0.24 28.15
CA LEU A 182 -1.01 0.42 27.01
C LEU A 182 -0.12 1.61 27.43
N GLU A 183 0.36 1.60 28.65
CA GLU A 183 1.34 2.55 29.14
C GLU A 183 2.76 2.00 28.95
N PRO A 184 3.76 2.86 28.69
CA PRO A 184 5.14 2.44 28.57
C PRO A 184 5.61 1.73 29.84
N THR A 185 6.04 0.48 29.73
CA THR A 185 6.51 -0.30 30.87
C THR A 185 8.03 -0.46 30.84
N ARG A 186 8.68 -0.32 32.00
CA ARG A 186 10.09 -0.62 32.22
C ARG A 186 10.30 -1.96 32.95
N GLN A 187 9.22 -2.64 33.29
CA GLN A 187 9.24 -3.85 34.12
C GLN A 187 9.95 -5.01 33.41
N TYR A 188 10.04 -4.96 32.10
CA TYR A 188 10.73 -5.96 31.30
C TYR A 188 11.97 -5.30 30.69
N SER A 189 13.14 -5.75 31.12
CA SER A 189 14.45 -5.22 30.70
C SER A 189 14.87 -5.60 29.27
N LEU A 190 13.93 -5.78 28.35
CA LEU A 190 14.25 -5.67 26.96
C LEU A 190 14.65 -4.21 26.72
N THR A 191 15.93 -3.94 26.92
CA THR A 191 16.54 -2.69 26.48
C THR A 191 16.12 -2.53 25.01
N HIS A 192 15.25 -1.51 24.75
CA HIS A 192 14.74 -1.27 23.42
C HIS A 192 15.83 -0.70 22.59
N PRO A 193 16.44 -1.51 21.77
CA PRO A 193 17.41 -0.95 20.90
C PRO A 193 16.65 -0.14 19.83
N THR A 194 17.10 1.05 19.64
CA THR A 194 16.90 1.69 18.36
C THR A 194 17.76 0.92 17.38
N SER A 195 17.17 0.14 16.49
CA SER A 195 17.93 -0.48 15.40
C SER A 195 18.07 0.53 14.28
N GLN A 196 19.25 0.59 13.69
CA GLN A 196 19.54 1.39 12.52
C GLN A 196 19.88 0.46 11.37
N LEU A 197 19.15 0.62 10.27
CA LEU A 197 19.27 -0.19 9.06
C LEU A 197 19.62 0.71 7.89
N GLU A 198 20.49 0.24 7.03
CA GLU A 198 20.63 0.75 5.66
C GLU A 198 19.75 -0.08 4.73
N GLU A 199 19.08 0.58 3.81
CA GLU A 199 18.32 -0.09 2.76
C GLU A 199 18.80 0.37 1.38
N VAL A 200 18.97 -0.59 0.47
CA VAL A 200 19.11 -0.34 -0.96
C VAL A 200 18.01 -1.13 -1.66
N ALA A 201 17.26 -0.47 -2.52
CA ALA A 201 16.21 -1.12 -3.27
C ALA A 201 16.25 -0.76 -4.76
N VAL A 202 15.89 -1.74 -5.58
CA VAL A 202 15.68 -1.57 -7.01
C VAL A 202 14.30 -2.08 -7.36
N SER A 203 13.50 -1.27 -8.02
CA SER A 203 12.18 -1.69 -8.49
C SER A 203 11.98 -1.38 -9.96
N ALA A 204 11.24 -2.25 -10.62
CA ALA A 204 10.85 -2.10 -12.02
C ALA A 204 9.34 -2.33 -12.16
N ARG A 205 8.68 -1.48 -12.92
CA ARG A 205 7.28 -1.64 -13.29
C ARG A 205 7.13 -1.48 -14.79
N PHE A 206 6.53 -2.47 -15.41
CA PHE A 206 6.12 -2.43 -16.81
C PHE A 206 4.61 -2.56 -16.88
N SER A 207 3.96 -1.67 -17.62
CA SER A 207 2.51 -1.67 -17.73
C SER A 207 2.06 -1.41 -19.15
N THR A 208 1.14 -2.24 -19.64
CA THR A 208 0.33 -2.03 -20.83
C THR A 208 -1.14 -1.88 -20.45
N ALA A 209 -1.42 -1.69 -19.18
CA ALA A 209 -2.76 -1.61 -18.61
C ALA A 209 -3.58 -0.50 -19.25
N ARG A 210 -4.82 -0.83 -19.59
CA ARG A 210 -5.80 0.12 -20.10
C ARG A 210 -7.06 0.04 -19.25
N SER A 211 -7.57 1.19 -18.91
CA SER A 211 -8.90 1.38 -18.33
C SER A 211 -9.71 2.28 -19.27
N HIS A 212 -10.99 2.08 -19.29
CA HIS A 212 -11.91 2.91 -20.04
C HIS A 212 -12.87 3.58 -19.05
N ALA A 213 -13.42 4.74 -19.44
CA ALA A 213 -14.50 5.36 -18.70
C ALA A 213 -15.66 4.36 -18.52
N PHE A 214 -16.35 4.42 -17.39
CA PHE A 214 -17.42 3.50 -16.99
C PHE A 214 -16.97 2.05 -16.74
N GLN A 215 -15.70 1.84 -16.45
CA GLN A 215 -15.18 0.50 -16.12
C GLN A 215 -14.26 0.58 -14.91
N MET A 216 -14.43 -0.35 -13.99
CA MET A 216 -13.66 -0.38 -12.76
C MET A 216 -12.29 -1.02 -12.96
N GLY A 217 -11.26 -0.18 -12.93
CA GLY A 217 -9.88 -0.62 -12.97
C GLY A 217 -9.43 -1.07 -14.36
N MET A 218 -8.42 -1.92 -14.39
CA MET A 218 -7.83 -2.42 -15.61
C MET A 218 -8.78 -3.38 -16.34
N THR A 219 -9.03 -3.11 -17.63
CA THR A 219 -9.90 -3.91 -18.48
C THR A 219 -9.13 -4.73 -19.50
N ARG A 220 -7.93 -4.29 -19.86
CA ARG A 220 -7.06 -4.97 -20.82
C ARG A 220 -5.60 -4.69 -20.52
N GLY A 221 -4.74 -5.67 -20.77
CA GLY A 221 -3.30 -5.53 -20.71
C GLY A 221 -2.68 -6.21 -19.50
N VAL A 222 -1.45 -5.87 -19.24
CA VAL A 222 -0.63 -6.46 -18.16
C VAL A 222 0.06 -5.35 -17.39
N ASP A 223 0.18 -5.55 -16.08
CA ASP A 223 0.97 -4.73 -15.17
C ASP A 223 1.91 -5.65 -14.41
N LEU A 224 3.20 -5.50 -14.63
CA LEU A 224 4.27 -6.25 -14.02
C LEU A 224 5.01 -5.36 -13.05
N PHE A 225 5.28 -5.84 -11.86
CA PHE A 225 6.08 -5.16 -10.85
C PHE A 225 7.08 -6.16 -10.26
N ALA A 226 8.31 -5.74 -10.12
CA ALA A 226 9.35 -6.47 -9.40
C ALA A 226 10.13 -5.48 -8.54
N GLN A 227 10.49 -5.92 -7.34
CA GLN A 227 11.34 -5.17 -6.41
C GLN A 227 12.31 -6.12 -5.75
N GLY A 228 13.58 -5.74 -5.72
CA GLY A 228 14.60 -6.34 -4.88
C GLY A 228 15.07 -5.30 -3.86
N ARG A 229 15.27 -5.69 -2.63
CA ARG A 229 15.87 -4.85 -1.60
C ARG A 229 16.85 -5.63 -0.74
N LEU A 230 17.85 -4.91 -0.31
CA LEU A 230 18.86 -5.37 0.64
C LEU A 230 18.83 -4.43 1.83
N ARG A 231 18.72 -4.97 3.02
CA ARG A 231 18.85 -4.26 4.29
C ARG A 231 20.06 -4.77 5.03
N THR A 232 20.85 -3.85 5.53
CA THR A 232 21.99 -4.16 6.38
C THR A 232 21.84 -3.47 7.71
N GLN A 233 22.02 -4.20 8.80
CA GLN A 233 21.95 -3.64 10.13
C GLN A 233 23.26 -2.97 10.48
N MET A 234 23.23 -1.66 10.74
CA MET A 234 24.42 -0.86 11.09
C MET A 234 24.75 -0.91 12.57
N SER A 235 23.75 -1.00 13.43
CA SER A 235 23.95 -1.06 14.88
C SER A 235 22.88 -1.88 15.58
N LEU A 236 23.32 -2.93 16.29
CA LEU A 236 22.58 -3.59 17.35
C LEU A 236 23.32 -3.34 18.66
N PRO A 237 22.60 -3.12 19.76
CA PRO A 237 23.22 -3.21 21.08
C PRO A 237 23.86 -4.60 21.26
N ASN A 238 25.08 -4.63 21.77
CA ASN A 238 25.89 -5.84 21.95
C ASN A 238 25.16 -6.99 22.68
N SER A 239 24.13 -6.67 23.49
CA SER A 239 23.27 -7.64 24.17
C SER A 239 22.38 -8.43 23.24
N LEU A 240 21.89 -7.85 22.14
CA LEU A 240 21.04 -8.52 21.17
C LEU A 240 21.83 -9.26 20.09
N GLN A 241 23.02 -8.78 19.73
CA GLN A 241 23.92 -9.51 18.84
C GLN A 241 24.26 -10.88 19.38
N ARG A 242 24.45 -11.01 20.70
CA ARG A 242 24.75 -12.29 21.36
C ARG A 242 23.55 -13.24 21.46
N VAL A 243 22.34 -12.71 21.58
CA VAL A 243 21.12 -13.53 21.75
C VAL A 243 20.53 -13.93 20.40
N ALA A 244 20.71 -13.12 19.38
CA ALA A 244 20.04 -13.31 18.10
C ALA A 244 20.91 -13.93 17.01
N GLY A 245 22.23 -14.03 17.20
CA GLY A 245 23.14 -14.51 16.14
C GLY A 245 23.06 -13.67 14.84
N VAL A 246 22.69 -12.41 14.99
CA VAL A 246 22.31 -11.56 13.85
C VAL A 246 23.52 -10.82 13.33
N ASP A 247 24.23 -11.43 12.42
CA ASP A 247 24.99 -10.67 11.43
C ASP A 247 24.01 -10.31 10.30
N GLY A 248 23.54 -9.10 10.37
CA GLY A 248 22.25 -8.70 9.91
C GLY A 248 22.19 -8.14 8.51
N SER A 249 22.53 -8.85 7.44
CA SER A 249 22.01 -8.49 6.12
C SER A 249 20.78 -9.33 5.79
N PHE A 250 19.77 -8.65 5.28
CA PHE A 250 18.50 -9.21 4.90
C PHE A 250 18.19 -8.83 3.45
N SER A 251 17.83 -9.80 2.64
CA SER A 251 17.44 -9.53 1.25
C SER A 251 16.02 -10.01 0.96
N GLU A 252 15.31 -9.27 0.14
CA GLU A 252 13.94 -9.58 -0.26
C GLU A 252 13.77 -9.33 -1.75
N VAL A 253 13.09 -10.24 -2.42
CA VAL A 253 12.63 -10.07 -3.80
C VAL A 253 11.13 -10.31 -3.84
N ILE A 254 10.41 -9.36 -4.41
CA ILE A 254 8.95 -9.41 -4.56
C ILE A 254 8.61 -9.21 -6.03
N GLY A 255 7.68 -10.02 -6.53
CA GLY A 255 7.12 -9.89 -7.87
C GLY A 255 5.60 -9.86 -7.84
N ARG A 256 5.00 -9.08 -8.73
CA ARG A 256 3.55 -9.05 -8.94
C ARG A 256 3.23 -8.94 -10.42
N VAL A 257 2.27 -9.75 -10.84
CA VAL A 257 1.70 -9.72 -12.18
C VAL A 257 0.20 -9.48 -12.04
N ARG A 258 -0.32 -8.51 -12.77
CA ARG A 258 -1.75 -8.31 -12.96
C ARG A 258 -2.04 -8.36 -14.45
N ALA A 259 -3.06 -9.09 -14.84
CA ALA A 259 -3.51 -9.16 -16.22
C ALA A 259 -5.02 -8.98 -16.28
N ALA A 260 -5.49 -8.32 -17.31
CA ALA A 260 -6.91 -8.20 -17.59
C ALA A 260 -7.18 -8.56 -19.04
N ILE A 261 -8.13 -9.47 -19.24
CA ILE A 261 -8.55 -10.00 -20.51
C ILE A 261 -10.02 -9.61 -20.71
N PRO A 262 -10.33 -8.74 -21.66
CA PRO A 262 -11.71 -8.45 -21.99
C PRO A 262 -12.33 -9.69 -22.64
N LEU A 263 -13.48 -10.11 -22.14
CA LEU A 263 -14.20 -11.29 -22.66
C LEU A 263 -15.22 -10.85 -23.71
N TRP A 264 -16.25 -10.11 -23.29
CA TRP A 264 -17.26 -9.53 -24.16
C TRP A 264 -17.76 -8.21 -23.58
N SER A 265 -18.43 -7.41 -24.37
CA SER A 265 -19.01 -6.13 -23.98
C SER A 265 -20.53 -6.16 -24.07
N THR A 266 -21.19 -5.64 -23.04
CA THR A 266 -22.64 -5.43 -23.00
C THR A 266 -22.88 -3.93 -22.98
N GLY A 267 -23.23 -3.36 -24.15
CA GLY A 267 -23.35 -1.91 -24.30
C GLY A 267 -21.98 -1.21 -24.12
N ARG A 268 -21.88 -0.34 -23.12
CA ARG A 268 -20.65 0.45 -22.81
C ARG A 268 -19.72 -0.25 -21.82
N VAL A 269 -20.12 -1.38 -21.27
CA VAL A 269 -19.40 -2.06 -20.18
C VAL A 269 -18.87 -3.40 -20.66
N THR A 270 -17.65 -3.73 -20.25
CA THR A 270 -16.94 -4.94 -20.66
C THR A 270 -16.84 -5.90 -19.49
N HIS A 271 -17.15 -7.17 -19.76
CA HIS A 271 -16.85 -8.28 -18.86
C HIS A 271 -15.37 -8.61 -18.95
N VAL A 272 -14.73 -8.78 -17.81
CA VAL A 272 -13.27 -8.90 -17.71
C VAL A 272 -12.90 -10.12 -16.88
N LEU A 273 -11.97 -10.92 -17.40
CA LEU A 273 -11.22 -11.87 -16.58
C LEU A 273 -9.96 -11.16 -16.06
N ALA A 274 -9.93 -10.90 -14.76
CA ALA A 274 -8.80 -10.29 -14.09
C ALA A 274 -7.99 -11.36 -13.35
N LEU A 275 -6.70 -11.40 -13.63
CA LEU A 275 -5.75 -12.32 -13.02
C LEU A 275 -4.73 -11.52 -12.21
N ARG A 276 -4.41 -12.01 -11.02
CA ARG A 276 -3.35 -11.49 -10.19
C ARG A 276 -2.50 -12.64 -9.68
N SER A 277 -1.19 -12.49 -9.81
CA SER A 277 -0.20 -13.35 -9.20
C SER A 277 0.81 -12.49 -8.43
N SER A 278 1.23 -12.94 -7.29
CA SER A 278 2.34 -12.36 -6.54
C SER A 278 3.20 -13.45 -5.95
N GLY A 279 4.50 -13.18 -5.85
CA GLY A 279 5.49 -14.07 -5.26
C GLY A 279 6.54 -13.27 -4.49
N GLY A 280 7.08 -13.85 -3.44
CA GLY A 280 8.12 -13.25 -2.63
C GLY A 280 9.11 -14.28 -2.11
N ILE A 281 10.37 -13.87 -2.04
CA ILE A 281 11.48 -14.63 -1.49
C ILE A 281 12.25 -13.70 -0.57
N ALA A 282 12.46 -14.13 0.68
CA ALA A 282 13.28 -13.42 1.65
C ALA A 282 14.42 -14.30 2.12
N SER A 283 15.59 -13.72 2.33
CA SER A 283 16.73 -14.40 2.95
C SER A 283 17.40 -13.50 3.97
N GLY A 284 18.03 -14.09 4.97
CA GLY A 284 18.64 -13.37 6.08
C GLY A 284 18.61 -14.20 7.36
N PRO A 285 18.95 -13.62 8.51
CA PRO A 285 18.93 -14.31 9.79
C PRO A 285 17.54 -14.89 10.10
N GLU A 286 17.51 -16.04 10.76
CA GLU A 286 16.25 -16.74 11.10
C GLU A 286 15.31 -15.90 11.99
N THR A 287 15.84 -14.93 12.70
CA THR A 287 15.11 -14.03 13.62
C THR A 287 14.71 -12.70 13.00
N GLY A 288 14.92 -12.51 11.68
CA GLY A 288 14.60 -11.26 11.00
C GLY A 288 13.08 -10.96 10.98
N PRO A 289 12.68 -9.69 11.11
CA PRO A 289 11.29 -9.30 11.24
C PRO A 289 10.48 -9.44 9.95
N ASP A 290 11.13 -9.69 8.83
CA ASP A 290 10.52 -9.59 7.50
C ASP A 290 10.15 -10.96 6.94
N HIS A 291 8.94 -11.41 7.28
CA HIS A 291 8.32 -12.57 6.70
C HIS A 291 7.09 -12.16 5.93
N PHE A 292 6.81 -12.93 4.89
CA PHE A 292 5.60 -12.74 4.11
C PHE A 292 4.41 -13.37 4.81
N ASP A 293 3.34 -12.60 4.89
CA ASP A 293 2.05 -13.04 5.38
C ASP A 293 1.11 -13.39 4.23
N VAL A 294 0.47 -14.54 4.31
CA VAL A 294 -0.53 -14.99 3.35
C VAL A 294 -1.87 -15.20 4.04
N GLY A 295 -2.91 -14.66 3.47
CA GLY A 295 -4.28 -14.71 3.99
C GLY A 295 -4.93 -13.34 4.09
N GLY A 296 -6.19 -13.32 4.53
CA GLY A 296 -6.98 -12.11 4.63
C GLY A 296 -7.55 -11.64 3.30
N ALA A 297 -8.47 -10.70 3.38
CA ALA A 297 -9.16 -10.19 2.21
C ALA A 297 -8.37 -9.10 1.47
N SER A 298 -7.46 -8.40 2.15
CA SER A 298 -6.70 -7.27 1.57
C SER A 298 -5.27 -7.16 2.00
N GLY A 299 -4.80 -8.07 2.83
CA GLY A 299 -3.62 -7.80 3.60
C GLY A 299 -3.90 -6.81 4.75
N ARG A 300 -2.91 -6.05 5.20
CA ARG A 300 -3.13 -4.99 6.20
C ARG A 300 -4.07 -3.92 5.62
N PRO A 301 -4.94 -3.31 6.45
CA PRO A 301 -5.77 -2.22 5.98
C PRO A 301 -4.86 -1.13 5.39
N GLU A 302 -5.08 -0.85 4.12
CA GLU A 302 -4.41 0.24 3.44
C GLU A 302 -4.82 1.52 4.18
N THR A 303 -3.84 2.28 4.61
CA THR A 303 -4.11 3.61 5.13
C THR A 303 -4.62 4.46 3.97
N LEU A 304 -5.68 5.24 4.19
CA LEU A 304 -6.24 6.18 3.21
C LEU A 304 -5.24 7.22 2.68
N THR A 305 -4.05 7.21 3.18
CA THR A 305 -3.00 8.15 2.84
C THR A 305 -1.81 7.41 2.29
N GLY A 306 -1.70 7.47 0.99
CA GLY A 306 -0.45 7.49 0.26
C GLY A 306 0.75 6.68 0.77
N ALA A 307 0.54 5.54 1.44
CA ALA A 307 1.64 4.62 1.68
C ALA A 307 2.38 4.29 0.36
N GLU A 308 1.65 4.36 -0.77
CA GLU A 308 2.27 4.34 -2.10
C GLU A 308 3.16 5.57 -2.39
N LEU A 309 2.84 6.73 -1.83
CA LEU A 309 3.65 7.95 -2.00
C LEU A 309 4.90 7.91 -1.13
N PHE A 310 4.86 7.20 -0.01
CA PHE A 310 5.92 7.18 1.00
C PHE A 310 6.53 5.79 1.23
N GLY A 311 6.42 4.87 0.28
CA GLY A 311 7.11 3.57 0.33
C GLY A 311 6.56 2.56 1.34
N GLY A 312 5.31 2.70 1.76
CA GLY A 312 4.67 1.76 2.69
C GLY A 312 4.66 0.31 2.18
N ARG A 313 4.82 -0.64 3.10
CA ARG A 313 4.80 -2.07 2.79
C ARG A 313 3.39 -2.51 2.41
N PHE A 314 3.22 -3.02 1.20
CA PHE A 314 1.99 -3.69 0.77
C PHE A 314 2.08 -5.18 1.06
N LEU A 315 1.11 -5.71 1.79
CA LEU A 315 0.93 -7.15 1.84
C LEU A 315 0.39 -7.63 0.49
N LEU A 316 1.24 -8.35 -0.23
CA LEU A 316 1.01 -8.74 -1.61
C LEU A 316 0.28 -10.07 -1.76
N PHE A 317 -0.05 -10.76 -0.66
CA PHE A 317 -0.47 -12.15 -0.66
C PHE A 317 -1.86 -12.40 -0.03
N PRO A 318 -2.91 -11.65 -0.39
CA PRO A 318 -4.24 -11.88 0.16
C PRO A 318 -4.86 -13.16 -0.43
N VAL A 319 -5.46 -13.97 0.44
CA VAL A 319 -6.34 -15.10 0.10
C VAL A 319 -7.63 -14.90 0.88
N ARG A 320 -8.68 -14.48 0.20
CA ARG A 320 -9.99 -14.17 0.81
C ARG A 320 -10.59 -15.43 1.45
N GLY A 321 -11.39 -15.27 2.51
CA GLY A 321 -11.94 -16.40 3.26
C GLY A 321 -11.07 -16.89 4.41
N TYR A 322 -9.81 -16.48 4.47
CA TYR A 322 -8.90 -16.78 5.59
C TYR A 322 -8.67 -15.53 6.44
N ARG A 323 -8.17 -15.71 7.66
CA ARG A 323 -7.68 -14.58 8.47
C ARG A 323 -6.37 -14.06 7.89
N SER A 324 -6.07 -12.80 8.14
CA SER A 324 -4.74 -12.25 7.86
C SER A 324 -3.69 -13.11 8.58
N SER A 325 -2.51 -13.24 7.97
CA SER A 325 -1.40 -14.02 8.54
C SER A 325 -1.75 -15.48 8.88
N THR A 326 -2.64 -16.12 8.10
CA THR A 326 -2.94 -17.56 8.28
C THR A 326 -1.74 -18.43 7.94
N ARG A 327 -0.90 -17.99 7.01
CA ARG A 327 0.41 -18.54 6.69
C ARG A 327 1.43 -17.43 6.73
N PHE A 328 2.64 -17.75 7.13
CA PHE A 328 3.78 -16.85 7.05
C PHE A 328 5.05 -17.65 6.77
N GLY A 329 6.03 -17.00 6.19
CA GLY A 329 7.30 -17.63 5.87
C GLY A 329 8.17 -16.77 4.95
N ARG A 330 9.37 -17.26 4.69
CA ARG A 330 10.35 -16.60 3.80
C ARG A 330 10.00 -16.70 2.32
N TYR A 331 9.22 -17.69 1.98
CA TYR A 331 8.71 -17.89 0.63
C TYR A 331 7.21 -17.75 0.67
N ALA A 332 6.66 -16.95 -0.23
CA ALA A 332 5.21 -16.78 -0.33
C ALA A 332 4.78 -16.61 -1.78
N TRP A 333 3.56 -17.03 -2.06
CA TRP A 333 2.88 -16.74 -3.30
C TRP A 333 1.37 -16.64 -3.08
N ALA A 334 0.71 -15.88 -3.93
CA ALA A 334 -0.74 -15.83 -4.01
C ALA A 334 -1.18 -15.63 -5.46
N LEU A 335 -2.28 -16.30 -5.80
CA LEU A 335 -2.97 -16.22 -7.09
C LEU A 335 -4.41 -15.82 -6.84
N SER A 336 -4.96 -15.03 -7.76
CA SER A 336 -6.38 -14.68 -7.78
C SER A 336 -6.85 -14.62 -9.23
N ALA A 337 -7.96 -15.30 -9.53
CA ALA A 337 -8.67 -15.17 -10.77
C ALA A 337 -10.07 -14.63 -10.47
N GLU A 338 -10.44 -13.54 -11.12
CA GLU A 338 -11.72 -12.86 -10.93
C GLU A 338 -12.45 -12.67 -12.25
N TYR A 339 -13.65 -13.16 -12.33
CA TYR A 339 -14.58 -12.77 -13.39
C TYR A 339 -15.37 -11.57 -12.93
N ARG A 340 -15.15 -10.42 -13.57
CA ARG A 340 -15.79 -9.13 -13.25
C ARG A 340 -16.86 -8.82 -14.27
N PHE A 341 -18.02 -8.42 -13.78
CA PHE A 341 -19.18 -8.09 -14.60
C PHE A 341 -19.90 -6.85 -14.06
N PRO A 342 -20.46 -6.02 -14.94
CA PRO A 342 -21.20 -4.83 -14.51
C PRO A 342 -22.52 -5.24 -13.84
N LEU A 343 -22.85 -4.62 -12.71
CA LEU A 343 -24.17 -4.73 -12.09
C LEU A 343 -25.01 -3.50 -12.37
N ALA A 344 -24.45 -2.31 -12.15
CA ALA A 344 -25.15 -1.06 -12.40
C ALA A 344 -24.15 0.06 -12.71
N LEU A 345 -24.47 0.87 -13.71
CA LEU A 345 -23.83 2.15 -13.97
C LEU A 345 -24.76 3.23 -13.43
N ILE A 346 -24.43 3.78 -12.28
CA ILE A 346 -25.28 4.74 -11.56
C ILE A 346 -24.95 6.17 -11.99
N ASN A 347 -23.67 6.53 -11.91
CA ASN A 347 -23.10 7.82 -12.27
C ASN A 347 -23.99 8.99 -11.80
N ARG A 348 -24.35 8.97 -10.52
CA ARG A 348 -25.29 9.90 -9.94
C ARG A 348 -24.92 10.30 -8.53
N GLY A 349 -25.05 11.60 -8.23
CA GLY A 349 -24.97 12.13 -6.87
C GLY A 349 -26.28 11.97 -6.11
N VAL A 350 -26.21 12.07 -4.81
CA VAL A 350 -27.36 12.02 -3.89
C VAL A 350 -27.75 13.43 -3.50
N GLY A 351 -28.56 14.09 -4.33
CA GLY A 351 -28.99 15.46 -4.08
C GLY A 351 -27.81 16.43 -3.92
N ALA A 352 -27.83 17.25 -2.87
CA ALA A 352 -26.75 18.18 -2.53
C ALA A 352 -25.67 17.55 -1.63
N TRP A 353 -25.76 16.27 -1.30
CA TRP A 353 -24.78 15.59 -0.48
C TRP A 353 -23.46 15.42 -1.25
N PRO A 354 -22.32 15.58 -0.60
CA PRO A 354 -21.00 15.38 -1.23
C PRO A 354 -20.71 13.89 -1.42
N LEU A 355 -21.64 13.20 -2.07
CA LEU A 355 -21.59 11.77 -2.32
C LEU A 355 -22.06 11.48 -3.74
N HIS A 356 -21.18 10.87 -4.54
CA HIS A 356 -21.48 10.45 -5.90
C HIS A 356 -21.17 8.95 -6.01
N VAL A 357 -22.12 8.19 -6.50
CA VAL A 357 -21.94 6.76 -6.79
C VAL A 357 -21.71 6.62 -8.28
N ASP A 358 -20.56 6.12 -8.67
CA ASP A 358 -20.19 5.97 -10.07
C ASP A 358 -20.77 4.65 -10.62
N GLN A 359 -20.29 3.53 -10.13
CA GLN A 359 -20.67 2.22 -10.66
C GLN A 359 -20.63 1.14 -9.60
N VAL A 360 -21.36 0.06 -9.89
CA VAL A 360 -21.39 -1.16 -9.08
C VAL A 360 -21.00 -2.34 -9.97
N ILE A 361 -20.00 -3.09 -9.56
CA ILE A 361 -19.49 -4.26 -10.27
C ILE A 361 -19.60 -5.48 -9.37
N GLY A 362 -20.09 -6.58 -9.94
CA GLY A 362 -20.01 -7.90 -9.35
C GLY A 362 -18.76 -8.63 -9.80
N SER A 363 -18.24 -9.51 -8.94
CA SER A 363 -17.19 -10.44 -9.32
C SER A 363 -17.37 -11.79 -8.66
N PHE A 364 -17.03 -12.86 -9.38
CA PHE A 364 -16.76 -14.17 -8.82
C PHE A 364 -15.26 -14.39 -8.84
N PHE A 365 -14.74 -15.03 -7.81
CA PHE A 365 -13.30 -15.21 -7.68
C PHE A 365 -12.91 -16.59 -7.16
N VAL A 366 -11.69 -16.96 -7.51
CA VAL A 366 -10.95 -18.08 -6.95
C VAL A 366 -9.59 -17.53 -6.49
N ASP A 367 -9.25 -17.75 -5.24
CA ASP A 367 -7.96 -17.39 -4.67
C ASP A 367 -7.20 -18.63 -4.23
N ALA A 368 -5.88 -18.61 -4.39
CA ALA A 368 -4.98 -19.61 -3.86
C ALA A 368 -3.68 -18.95 -3.34
N GLY A 369 -3.06 -19.53 -2.33
CA GLY A 369 -1.79 -19.02 -1.83
C GLY A 369 -1.17 -19.90 -0.76
N ASN A 370 0.11 -19.70 -0.50
CA ASN A 370 0.83 -20.36 0.56
C ASN A 370 2.05 -19.55 0.98
N ALA A 371 2.53 -19.80 2.19
CA ALA A 371 3.83 -19.38 2.66
C ALA A 371 4.52 -20.50 3.41
N TRP A 372 5.85 -20.55 3.30
CA TRP A 372 6.69 -21.54 3.96
C TRP A 372 8.12 -21.01 4.14
N GLY A 373 8.95 -21.77 4.79
CA GLY A 373 10.36 -21.47 5.03
C GLY A 373 10.75 -21.70 6.47
N PRO A 374 12.03 -21.52 6.81
CA PRO A 374 12.49 -21.69 8.17
C PRO A 374 11.67 -20.81 9.12
N ASP A 375 11.27 -21.42 10.20
CA ASP A 375 10.43 -20.80 11.21
C ASP A 375 11.20 -19.73 11.96
N VAL A 376 10.60 -18.59 12.13
CA VAL A 376 11.10 -17.47 12.94
C VAL A 376 10.46 -17.47 14.32
N SER A 377 9.61 -18.43 14.58
CA SER A 377 8.97 -18.56 15.89
C SER A 377 10.04 -18.79 16.96
N PRO A 378 10.08 -17.96 18.01
CA PRO A 378 10.93 -18.26 19.16
C PRO A 378 10.56 -19.66 19.65
N SER A 379 11.55 -20.52 19.76
CA SER A 379 11.55 -21.87 20.30
C SER A 379 10.23 -22.33 20.93
N GLY A 380 9.42 -23.10 20.20
CA GLY A 380 8.21 -23.67 20.75
C GLY A 380 7.17 -24.22 19.78
N PHE A 381 7.30 -23.97 18.49
CA PHE A 381 6.41 -24.55 17.48
C PHE A 381 7.15 -25.58 16.61
N PRO A 382 7.17 -26.87 17.01
CA PRO A 382 7.95 -27.90 16.31
C PRO A 382 7.44 -28.25 14.91
N ASN A 383 6.34 -27.65 14.42
CA ASN A 383 5.66 -28.07 13.20
C ASN A 383 5.78 -27.11 12.01
N ALA A 384 6.51 -26.02 12.13
CA ALA A 384 6.57 -24.99 11.07
C ALA A 384 7.43 -25.39 9.85
N ARG A 385 8.27 -26.40 9.94
CA ARG A 385 9.08 -26.91 8.81
C ARG A 385 8.29 -27.69 7.76
N ARG A 386 7.03 -28.06 8.03
CA ARG A 386 6.20 -28.76 7.06
C ARG A 386 5.52 -27.77 6.14
N ILE A 387 5.70 -27.95 4.83
CA ILE A 387 4.87 -27.28 3.83
C ILE A 387 3.43 -27.69 4.11
N ARG A 388 2.63 -26.75 4.61
CA ARG A 388 1.20 -26.99 4.85
C ARG A 388 0.46 -26.97 3.53
N PRO A 389 -0.73 -27.60 3.42
CA PRO A 389 -1.56 -27.50 2.25
C PRO A 389 -1.81 -26.04 1.89
N MET A 390 -1.90 -25.73 0.59
CA MET A 390 -2.17 -24.38 0.13
C MET A 390 -3.55 -23.91 0.60
N LEU A 391 -3.66 -22.64 0.88
CA LEU A 391 -4.93 -21.99 1.12
C LEU A 391 -5.65 -21.80 -0.19
N THR A 392 -6.90 -22.24 -0.29
CA THR A 392 -7.75 -22.05 -1.47
C THR A 392 -9.11 -21.57 -1.04
N SER A 393 -9.70 -20.66 -1.80
CA SER A 393 -11.06 -20.18 -1.54
C SER A 393 -11.75 -19.76 -2.83
N VAL A 394 -13.08 -19.77 -2.76
CA VAL A 394 -13.96 -19.25 -3.81
C VAL A 394 -14.93 -18.26 -3.20
N GLY A 395 -15.44 -17.34 -4.00
CA GLY A 395 -16.40 -16.39 -3.46
C GLY A 395 -16.96 -15.43 -4.50
N ALA A 396 -17.77 -14.53 -3.99
CA ALA A 396 -18.37 -13.44 -4.74
C ALA A 396 -18.17 -12.12 -4.01
N GLU A 397 -17.98 -11.05 -4.77
CA GLU A 397 -17.75 -9.70 -4.24
C GLU A 397 -18.56 -8.70 -5.06
N VAL A 398 -19.14 -7.73 -4.38
CA VAL A 398 -19.73 -6.53 -4.98
C VAL A 398 -18.81 -5.35 -4.63
N THR A 399 -18.40 -4.63 -5.63
CA THR A 399 -17.56 -3.45 -5.50
C THR A 399 -18.31 -2.23 -5.99
N THR A 400 -18.35 -1.18 -5.16
CA THR A 400 -18.97 0.11 -5.48
C THR A 400 -17.91 1.19 -5.46
N GLU A 401 -17.82 1.96 -6.53
CA GLU A 401 -17.01 3.18 -6.59
C GLU A 401 -17.85 4.37 -6.17
N VAL A 402 -17.33 5.10 -5.19
CA VAL A 402 -17.99 6.24 -4.57
C VAL A 402 -17.01 7.40 -4.51
N LEU A 403 -17.42 8.56 -5.00
CA LEU A 403 -16.71 9.81 -4.79
C LEU A 403 -17.35 10.51 -3.59
N GLY A 404 -16.62 10.58 -2.49
CA GLY A 404 -17.02 11.27 -1.27
C GLY A 404 -16.35 12.64 -1.15
N LEU A 405 -16.98 13.57 -0.42
CA LEU A 405 -16.43 14.90 -0.14
C LEU A 405 -15.92 15.62 -1.40
N TYR A 406 -16.57 15.41 -2.55
CA TYR A 406 -16.30 15.96 -3.89
C TYR A 406 -14.99 15.50 -4.56
N ASN A 407 -14.00 14.95 -3.83
CA ASN A 407 -12.70 14.59 -4.40
C ASN A 407 -12.06 13.34 -3.77
N VAL A 408 -12.73 12.68 -2.84
CA VAL A 408 -12.21 11.46 -2.21
C VAL A 408 -12.82 10.25 -2.91
N GLU A 409 -12.04 9.62 -3.78
CA GLU A 409 -12.44 8.37 -4.41
C GLU A 409 -12.36 7.25 -3.38
N LEU A 410 -13.47 6.58 -3.12
CA LEU A 410 -13.58 5.45 -2.22
C LEU A 410 -14.09 4.23 -2.98
N ARG A 411 -13.52 3.10 -2.67
CA ARG A 411 -13.98 1.81 -3.18
C ARG A 411 -14.49 0.96 -2.03
N LEU A 412 -15.80 0.72 -2.03
CA LEU A 412 -16.46 -0.18 -1.08
C LEU A 412 -16.52 -1.57 -1.68
N ARG A 413 -15.99 -2.56 -0.98
CA ARG A 413 -16.04 -3.96 -1.38
C ARG A 413 -16.71 -4.79 -0.32
N THR A 414 -17.81 -5.44 -0.67
CA THR A 414 -18.52 -6.38 0.19
C THR A 414 -18.53 -7.74 -0.46
N GLY A 415 -18.09 -8.75 0.26
CA GLY A 415 -17.97 -10.06 -0.34
C GLY A 415 -18.16 -11.21 0.66
N VAL A 416 -18.36 -12.37 0.08
CA VAL A 416 -18.42 -13.66 0.78
C VAL A 416 -17.35 -14.55 0.17
N ALA A 417 -16.54 -15.16 1.02
CA ALA A 417 -15.52 -16.13 0.63
C ALA A 417 -15.64 -17.42 1.43
N VAL A 418 -15.56 -18.53 0.74
CA VAL A 418 -15.62 -19.89 1.31
C VAL A 418 -14.26 -20.56 1.15
N PRO A 419 -13.55 -20.87 2.25
CA PRO A 419 -12.35 -21.69 2.22
C PRO A 419 -12.66 -23.09 1.69
N LEU A 420 -11.82 -23.62 0.80
CA LEU A 420 -11.99 -24.98 0.25
C LEU A 420 -11.09 -26.02 0.94
N GLY A 421 -10.13 -25.58 1.75
CA GLY A 421 -9.18 -26.44 2.46
C GLY A 421 -9.27 -26.29 3.97
N GLU A 422 -8.15 -25.95 4.61
CA GLU A 422 -8.12 -25.64 6.04
C GLU A 422 -8.92 -24.37 6.33
N GLY A 423 -10.11 -24.50 6.85
CA GLY A 423 -10.99 -23.40 7.21
C GLY A 423 -12.41 -23.91 7.33
N ARG A 424 -13.22 -23.28 8.18
CA ARG A 424 -14.63 -23.64 8.36
C ARG A 424 -15.53 -22.44 8.14
N GLY A 425 -16.57 -22.67 7.33
CA GLY A 425 -17.64 -21.72 7.11
C GLY A 425 -17.30 -20.58 6.17
N ALA A 426 -18.33 -19.99 5.60
CA ALA A 426 -18.24 -18.79 4.78
C ALA A 426 -17.87 -17.58 5.65
N ARG A 427 -17.09 -16.67 5.07
CA ARG A 427 -16.72 -15.41 5.71
C ARG A 427 -17.22 -14.24 4.90
N VAL A 428 -17.98 -13.39 5.55
CA VAL A 428 -18.37 -12.09 5.02
C VAL A 428 -17.28 -11.07 5.37
N TYR A 429 -16.97 -10.20 4.45
CA TYR A 429 -16.04 -9.09 4.68
C TYR A 429 -16.55 -7.81 4.02
N LEU A 430 -16.26 -6.70 4.67
CA LEU A 430 -16.43 -5.34 4.14
C LEU A 430 -15.07 -4.66 4.12
N ARG A 431 -14.76 -4.00 3.02
CA ARG A 431 -13.51 -3.27 2.84
C ARG A 431 -13.78 -1.90 2.25
N ILE A 432 -13.12 -0.93 2.77
CA ILE A 432 -13.10 0.43 2.26
C ILE A 432 -11.66 0.74 1.86
N GLY A 433 -11.45 1.11 0.63
CA GLY A 433 -10.10 1.42 0.12
C GLY A 433 -10.16 2.51 -0.93
N LEU A 434 -8.98 2.95 -1.34
CA LEU A 434 -8.82 3.80 -2.52
C LEU A 434 -8.87 2.92 -3.80
N PRO A 435 -9.25 3.46 -4.95
CA PRO A 435 -9.14 2.76 -6.22
C PRO A 435 -7.66 2.45 -6.52
N PHE A 436 -7.38 1.24 -6.99
CA PHE A 436 -6.03 0.78 -7.37
C PHE A 436 -5.70 1.15 -8.80
#